data_1625ef0b0834ae2ee6395cd1ecc8b017
#
_entry.id   1625ef0b0834ae2ee6395cd1ecc8b017
#
_cell.length_a   1.000
_cell.length_b   1.000
_cell.length_c   1.000
_cell.angle_alpha   90.00
_cell.angle_beta   90.00
_cell.angle_gamma   90.00
#
_symmetry.space_group_name_H-M   'P 1'
#
loop_
_entity.id
_entity.type
_entity.pdbx_description
1 polymer ?
#
loop_
_entity_poly.entity_id
_entity_poly.type
_entity_poly.pdbx_seq_one_letter_code
_entity_poly.pdbx_strand_id
1 'polypeptide(L)'
;NEGSVGLPGTLPVFNEQMLESAIRLGLALNCKIAENTMFARKHYFYPDLPKAYQISQSSGPIAYDGYVDVELADGSMHRIEIERAHMEEDAGKLNHVGGDGARIHGATYSLVDYNRSSVPLVEIVTKPFTEGGERADEIAGGYVQTLRDIFRTLDISEARMERGNVRADVNVSLRKSEDDPLGTRTETKN
;
A
#
# COMPACT_ATOMS: atom_id res chain seq x y z
N ASN A 1 0.28 20.72 -5.53
CA ASN A 1 -0.06 21.39 -6.80
C ASN A 1 -1.55 21.80 -6.82
N GLU A 2 -1.98 22.48 -7.87
CA GLU A 2 -3.36 22.97 -8.03
C GLU A 2 -4.40 21.84 -8.03
N GLY A 3 -4.09 20.72 -8.67
CA GLY A 3 -4.94 19.53 -8.65
C GLY A 3 -5.09 18.93 -7.25
N SER A 4 -4.05 18.98 -6.43
CA SER A 4 -4.06 18.41 -5.07
C SER A 4 -5.02 19.15 -4.12
N VAL A 5 -5.22 20.45 -4.33
CA VAL A 5 -6.14 21.27 -3.54
C VAL A 5 -7.55 21.35 -4.16
N GLY A 6 -7.80 20.61 -5.22
CA GLY A 6 -9.13 20.45 -5.82
C GLY A 6 -9.61 21.66 -6.62
N LEU A 7 -8.71 22.45 -7.23
CA LEU A 7 -9.14 23.55 -8.10
C LEU A 7 -9.88 23.01 -9.33
N PRO A 8 -11.02 23.62 -9.69
CA PRO A 8 -11.82 23.18 -10.84
C PRO A 8 -11.05 23.17 -12.15
N GLY A 9 -11.22 22.15 -12.96
CA GLY A 9 -10.60 22.03 -14.29
C GLY A 9 -9.14 21.60 -14.30
N THR A 10 -8.53 21.37 -13.13
CA THR A 10 -7.15 20.88 -13.03
C THR A 10 -7.11 19.36 -12.94
N LEU A 11 -6.03 18.75 -13.44
CA LEU A 11 -5.70 17.33 -13.29
C LEU A 11 -4.32 17.20 -12.66
N PRO A 12 -4.07 16.09 -11.91
CA PRO A 12 -2.75 15.82 -11.36
C PRO A 12 -1.71 15.71 -12.48
N VAL A 13 -0.55 16.32 -12.27
CA VAL A 13 0.60 16.21 -13.17
C VAL A 13 1.48 15.07 -12.69
N PHE A 14 1.84 14.19 -13.60
CA PHE A 14 2.67 13.03 -13.32
C PHE A 14 4.14 13.44 -13.09
N ASN A 15 4.79 12.82 -12.11
CA ASN A 15 6.19 13.05 -11.79
C ASN A 15 7.05 11.89 -12.33
N GLU A 16 8.01 12.21 -13.18
CA GLU A 16 8.91 11.22 -13.79
C GLU A 16 9.70 10.41 -12.76
N GLN A 17 10.18 11.06 -11.70
CA GLN A 17 10.91 10.39 -10.61
C GLN A 17 10.03 9.35 -9.89
N MET A 18 8.73 9.60 -9.77
CA MET A 18 7.79 8.63 -9.24
C MET A 18 7.71 7.39 -10.12
N LEU A 19 7.66 7.56 -11.45
CA LEU A 19 7.65 6.45 -12.40
C LEU A 19 8.93 5.62 -12.30
N GLU A 20 10.09 6.28 -12.30
CA GLU A 20 11.38 5.62 -12.18
C GLU A 20 11.45 4.79 -10.87
N SER A 21 11.04 5.39 -9.76
CA SER A 21 11.02 4.71 -8.45
C SER A 21 10.08 3.49 -8.46
N ALA A 22 8.92 3.61 -9.08
CA ALA A 22 7.96 2.50 -9.19
C ALA A 22 8.49 1.37 -10.07
N ILE A 23 9.17 1.68 -11.17
CA ILE A 23 9.82 0.67 -12.04
C ILE A 23 10.95 -0.03 -11.28
N ARG A 24 11.83 0.72 -10.61
CA ARG A 24 12.92 0.16 -9.80
C ARG A 24 12.39 -0.78 -8.72
N LEU A 25 11.31 -0.37 -8.05
CA LEU A 25 10.63 -1.20 -7.06
C LEU A 25 10.07 -2.47 -7.72
N GLY A 26 9.33 -2.35 -8.83
CA GLY A 26 8.79 -3.49 -9.55
C GLY A 26 9.86 -4.51 -9.93
N LEU A 27 11.02 -4.05 -10.42
CA LEU A 27 12.15 -4.92 -10.75
C LEU A 27 12.72 -5.61 -9.51
N ALA A 28 12.85 -4.90 -8.39
CA ALA A 28 13.33 -5.48 -7.12
C ALA A 28 12.35 -6.51 -6.53
N LEU A 29 11.07 -6.40 -6.86
CA LEU A 29 10.03 -7.37 -6.52
C LEU A 29 9.91 -8.51 -7.55
N ASN A 30 10.86 -8.65 -8.47
CA ASN A 30 10.84 -9.63 -9.56
C ASN A 30 9.57 -9.56 -10.42
N CYS A 31 8.94 -8.41 -10.51
CA CYS A 31 7.74 -8.19 -11.31
C CYS A 31 8.07 -7.99 -12.79
N LYS A 32 7.09 -8.32 -13.64
CA LYS A 32 7.02 -7.81 -15.00
C LYS A 32 6.63 -6.35 -14.97
N ILE A 33 7.23 -5.54 -15.83
CA ILE A 33 6.88 -4.11 -15.98
C ILE A 33 5.96 -3.94 -17.18
N ALA A 34 4.85 -3.23 -16.99
CA ALA A 34 3.90 -2.95 -18.06
C ALA A 34 4.48 -1.96 -19.06
N GLU A 35 4.36 -2.26 -20.37
CA GLU A 35 4.74 -1.33 -21.44
C GLU A 35 3.81 -0.12 -21.50
N ASN A 36 2.55 -0.32 -21.16
CA ASN A 36 1.53 0.72 -21.11
C ASN A 36 0.76 0.62 -19.79
N THR A 37 0.56 1.75 -19.16
CA THR A 37 -0.20 1.87 -17.93
C THR A 37 -1.04 3.14 -17.94
N MET A 38 -2.07 3.19 -17.12
CA MET A 38 -2.95 4.34 -17.01
C MET A 38 -3.44 4.54 -15.59
N PHE A 39 -3.67 5.80 -15.22
CA PHE A 39 -4.38 6.12 -13.98
C PHE A 39 -5.89 6.18 -14.22
N ALA A 40 -6.62 5.52 -13.35
CA ALA A 40 -8.06 5.71 -13.18
C ALA A 40 -8.35 6.65 -12.00
N ARG A 41 -9.55 7.19 -11.95
CA ARG A 41 -10.02 7.99 -10.80
C ARG A 41 -10.88 7.12 -9.89
N LYS A 42 -10.41 6.94 -8.65
CA LYS A 42 -11.15 6.28 -7.57
C LYS A 42 -11.88 7.36 -6.78
N HIS A 43 -13.15 7.53 -7.04
CA HIS A 43 -13.95 8.57 -6.41
C HIS A 43 -14.31 8.22 -4.97
N TYR A 44 -13.98 9.11 -4.04
CA TYR A 44 -14.55 9.10 -2.70
C TYR A 44 -14.56 10.51 -2.11
N PHE A 45 -15.59 10.83 -1.35
CA PHE A 45 -15.80 12.15 -0.77
C PHE A 45 -15.44 12.10 0.70
N TYR A 46 -14.29 12.67 1.05
CA TYR A 46 -13.83 12.75 2.42
C TYR A 46 -13.04 14.02 2.67
N PRO A 47 -13.02 14.59 3.89
CA PRO A 47 -12.36 15.88 4.15
C PRO A 47 -10.88 15.92 3.80
N ASP A 48 -10.16 14.80 3.85
CA ASP A 48 -8.74 14.70 3.55
C ASP A 48 -8.43 14.60 2.04
N LEU A 49 -9.47 14.56 1.19
CA LEU A 49 -9.33 14.46 -0.26
C LEU A 49 -10.09 15.59 -0.98
N PRO A 50 -9.48 16.80 -1.10
CA PRO A 50 -10.17 17.99 -1.59
C PRO A 50 -10.77 17.86 -2.99
N LYS A 51 -10.12 17.11 -3.89
CA LYS A 51 -10.60 16.88 -5.26
C LYS A 51 -11.64 15.77 -5.39
N ALA A 52 -11.99 15.11 -4.28
CA ALA A 52 -13.01 14.06 -4.19
C ALA A 52 -12.69 12.78 -5.02
N TYR A 53 -11.48 12.61 -5.49
CA TYR A 53 -10.99 11.39 -6.11
C TYR A 53 -9.50 11.18 -5.84
N GLN A 54 -9.07 9.93 -5.86
CA GLN A 54 -7.68 9.50 -5.82
C GLN A 54 -7.31 8.90 -7.19
N ILE A 55 -6.17 9.26 -7.73
CA ILE A 55 -5.64 8.55 -8.90
C ILE A 55 -5.07 7.21 -8.47
N SER A 56 -5.31 6.16 -9.24
CA SER A 56 -4.84 4.82 -8.96
C SER A 56 -4.66 4.02 -10.24
N GLN A 57 -3.70 3.11 -10.25
CA GLN A 57 -3.44 2.17 -11.35
C GLN A 57 -3.96 0.76 -11.05
N SER A 58 -4.92 0.59 -10.15
CA SER A 58 -5.39 -0.73 -9.71
C SER A 58 -5.85 -1.65 -10.86
N SER A 59 -6.38 -1.07 -11.96
CA SER A 59 -6.80 -1.79 -13.16
C SER A 59 -5.75 -1.89 -14.26
N GLY A 60 -4.65 -1.15 -14.15
CA GLY A 60 -3.54 -1.16 -15.11
C GLY A 60 -2.22 -0.92 -14.38
N PRO A 61 -1.80 -1.88 -13.52
CA PRO A 61 -0.63 -1.70 -12.66
C PRO A 61 0.65 -1.57 -13.46
N ILE A 62 1.59 -0.75 -12.97
CA ILE A 62 2.91 -0.61 -13.57
C ILE A 62 3.74 -1.90 -13.46
N ALA A 63 3.53 -2.69 -12.40
CA ALA A 63 4.25 -3.92 -12.15
C ALA A 63 3.30 -5.03 -11.70
N TYR A 64 3.55 -6.26 -12.14
CA TYR A 64 2.68 -7.41 -11.89
C TYR A 64 3.43 -8.73 -11.96
N ASP A 65 2.84 -9.81 -11.43
CA ASP A 65 3.38 -11.18 -11.45
C ASP A 65 4.83 -11.28 -10.96
N GLY A 66 5.07 -10.79 -9.74
CA GLY A 66 6.36 -10.86 -9.10
C GLY A 66 6.41 -11.79 -7.90
N TYR A 67 7.52 -11.73 -7.17
CA TYR A 67 7.68 -12.45 -5.91
C TYR A 67 8.78 -11.82 -5.05
N VAL A 68 8.72 -12.13 -3.76
CA VAL A 68 9.78 -11.84 -2.79
C VAL A 68 10.08 -13.12 -2.03
N ASP A 69 11.36 -13.47 -1.92
CA ASP A 69 11.82 -14.55 -1.06
C ASP A 69 12.13 -13.98 0.33
N VAL A 70 11.50 -14.55 1.34
CA VAL A 70 11.59 -14.14 2.75
C VAL A 70 12.42 -15.18 3.49
N GLU A 71 13.53 -14.76 4.10
CA GLU A 71 14.33 -15.59 4.98
C GLU A 71 13.88 -15.36 6.44
N LEU A 72 13.56 -16.44 7.14
CA LEU A 72 13.22 -16.40 8.55
C LEU A 72 14.45 -16.63 9.44
N ALA A 73 14.32 -16.38 10.72
CA ALA A 73 15.41 -16.45 11.68
C ALA A 73 16.07 -17.86 11.78
N ASP A 74 15.35 -18.90 11.43
CA ASP A 74 15.85 -20.26 11.36
C ASP A 74 16.52 -20.63 10.03
N GLY A 75 16.63 -19.66 9.10
CA GLY A 75 17.20 -19.85 7.77
C GLY A 75 16.23 -20.46 6.75
N SER A 76 14.97 -20.72 7.11
CA SER A 76 13.98 -21.20 6.15
C SER A 76 13.56 -20.08 5.18
N MET A 77 13.38 -20.46 3.91
CA MET A 77 13.01 -19.55 2.83
C MET A 77 11.55 -19.75 2.44
N HIS A 78 10.82 -18.66 2.35
CA HIS A 78 9.41 -18.65 1.96
C HIS A 78 9.17 -17.66 0.84
N ARG A 79 8.54 -18.10 -0.25
CA ARG A 79 8.23 -17.24 -1.39
C ARG A 79 6.83 -16.65 -1.24
N ILE A 80 6.77 -15.31 -1.27
CA ILE A 80 5.52 -14.56 -1.32
C ILE A 80 5.33 -14.03 -2.74
N GLU A 81 4.29 -14.49 -3.41
CA GLU A 81 3.95 -14.03 -4.75
C GLU A 81 3.29 -12.65 -4.69
N ILE A 82 3.75 -11.76 -5.57
CA ILE A 82 3.18 -10.42 -5.77
C ILE A 82 2.19 -10.49 -6.94
N GLU A 83 0.94 -10.11 -6.68
CA GLU A 83 -0.05 -9.96 -7.75
C GLU A 83 0.26 -8.73 -8.58
N ARG A 84 0.44 -7.59 -7.91
CA ARG A 84 0.76 -6.31 -8.55
C ARG A 84 1.41 -5.33 -7.59
N ALA A 85 2.09 -4.36 -8.17
CA ALA A 85 2.45 -3.11 -7.52
C ALA A 85 1.99 -1.97 -8.42
N HIS A 86 1.24 -1.03 -7.87
CA HIS A 86 0.65 0.06 -8.64
C HIS A 86 0.79 1.40 -7.92
N MET A 87 0.90 2.45 -8.72
CA MET A 87 1.02 3.81 -8.21
C MET A 87 -0.32 4.39 -7.83
N GLU A 88 -0.31 5.14 -6.74
CA GLU A 88 -1.41 5.93 -6.21
C GLU A 88 -0.89 7.28 -5.71
N GLU A 89 -1.73 8.05 -5.09
CA GLU A 89 -1.39 9.24 -4.31
C GLU A 89 -1.98 9.15 -2.91
N ASP A 90 -1.28 9.69 -1.93
CA ASP A 90 -1.81 9.74 -0.58
C ASP A 90 -2.83 10.87 -0.41
N ALA A 91 -3.75 10.69 0.53
CA ALA A 91 -4.68 11.72 0.98
C ALA A 91 -4.04 12.61 2.06
N GLY A 92 -4.72 13.65 2.48
CA GLY A 92 -4.35 14.42 3.66
C GLY A 92 -4.40 13.60 4.95
N LYS A 93 -4.19 14.24 6.07
CA LYS A 93 -4.25 13.63 7.40
C LYS A 93 -5.36 14.25 8.22
N LEU A 94 -6.15 13.43 8.91
CA LEU A 94 -7.12 13.87 9.89
C LEU A 94 -6.55 13.70 11.30
N ASN A 95 -6.55 14.77 12.07
CA ASN A 95 -6.19 14.75 13.48
C ASN A 95 -7.46 14.99 14.30
N HIS A 96 -7.91 13.97 15.01
CA HIS A 96 -9.09 14.05 15.87
C HIS A 96 -8.75 14.69 17.22
N VAL A 97 -9.57 15.64 17.68
CA VAL A 97 -9.36 16.36 18.93
C VAL A 97 -10.53 16.09 19.88
N GLY A 98 -10.22 15.73 21.12
CA GLY A 98 -11.17 15.28 22.14
C GLY A 98 -11.35 13.76 22.13
N GLY A 99 -12.03 13.22 23.11
CA GLY A 99 -12.21 11.77 23.29
C GLY A 99 -10.88 11.04 23.50
N ASP A 100 -10.81 9.78 23.07
CA ASP A 100 -9.62 8.92 23.22
C ASP A 100 -8.48 9.26 22.23
N GLY A 101 -8.54 10.38 21.54
CA GLY A 101 -7.48 10.96 20.71
C GLY A 101 -7.15 10.26 19.38
N ALA A 102 -7.50 8.98 19.23
CA ALA A 102 -7.14 8.19 18.05
C ALA A 102 -8.32 7.86 17.12
N ARG A 103 -9.55 8.02 17.62
CA ARG A 103 -10.76 7.63 16.88
C ARG A 103 -11.69 8.82 16.68
N ILE A 104 -12.42 8.81 15.55
CA ILE A 104 -13.45 9.81 15.25
C ILE A 104 -14.59 9.79 16.28
N HIS A 105 -14.90 8.61 16.84
CA HIS A 105 -15.90 8.48 17.90
C HIS A 105 -15.46 9.17 19.17
N GLY A 106 -16.26 10.12 19.63
CA GLY A 106 -15.97 10.94 20.81
C GLY A 106 -15.12 12.18 20.53
N ALA A 107 -14.63 12.37 19.31
CA ALA A 107 -13.94 13.60 18.93
C ALA A 107 -14.92 14.78 18.88
N THR A 108 -14.49 15.92 19.41
CA THR A 108 -15.26 17.16 19.36
C THR A 108 -15.15 17.81 17.97
N TYR A 109 -13.99 17.71 17.35
CA TYR A 109 -13.73 18.17 15.97
C TYR A 109 -12.50 17.47 15.41
N SER A 110 -12.25 17.66 14.10
CA SER A 110 -11.04 17.17 13.44
C SER A 110 -10.34 18.29 12.70
N LEU A 111 -9.03 18.30 12.78
CA LEU A 111 -8.17 19.16 11.98
C LEU A 111 -7.74 18.40 10.73
N VAL A 112 -7.77 19.06 9.58
CA VAL A 112 -7.33 18.49 8.31
C VAL A 112 -5.97 19.07 7.96
N ASP A 113 -4.98 18.20 7.77
CA ASP A 113 -3.63 18.54 7.33
C ASP A 113 -3.41 18.03 5.90
N TYR A 114 -3.24 18.94 4.95
CA TYR A 114 -3.03 18.61 3.54
C TYR A 114 -1.56 18.47 3.13
N ASN A 115 -0.60 18.58 4.05
CA ASN A 115 0.82 18.48 3.70
C ASN A 115 1.21 17.14 3.07
N ARG A 116 0.46 16.07 3.37
CA ARG A 116 0.65 14.76 2.77
C ARG A 116 -0.15 14.57 1.46
N SER A 117 -1.11 15.42 1.17
CA SER A 117 -2.00 15.27 0.02
C SER A 117 -1.22 15.20 -1.30
N SER A 118 -1.51 14.20 -2.11
CA SER A 118 -0.85 13.89 -3.38
C SER A 118 0.64 13.52 -3.27
N VAL A 119 1.12 13.14 -2.09
CA VAL A 119 2.43 12.48 -1.99
C VAL A 119 2.36 11.15 -2.73
N PRO A 120 3.35 10.82 -3.58
CA PRO A 120 3.38 9.55 -4.29
C PRO A 120 3.29 8.36 -3.35
N LEU A 121 2.45 7.39 -3.72
CA LEU A 121 2.20 6.16 -2.98
C LEU A 121 2.28 4.98 -3.94
N VAL A 122 2.84 3.85 -3.49
CA VAL A 122 2.77 2.57 -4.19
C VAL A 122 2.07 1.57 -3.29
N GLU A 123 1.05 0.91 -3.82
CA GLU A 123 0.39 -0.22 -3.18
C GLU A 123 0.93 -1.52 -3.77
N ILE A 124 1.43 -2.41 -2.90
CA ILE A 124 1.91 -3.74 -3.26
C ILE A 124 0.87 -4.74 -2.76
N VAL A 125 0.32 -5.52 -3.68
CA VAL A 125 -0.70 -6.54 -3.38
C VAL A 125 -0.11 -7.91 -3.60
N THR A 126 -0.11 -8.75 -2.56
CA THR A 126 0.31 -10.14 -2.65
C THR A 126 -0.83 -11.03 -3.12
N LYS A 127 -0.48 -12.16 -3.75
CA LYS A 127 -1.43 -13.27 -3.84
C LYS A 127 -1.62 -13.89 -2.44
N PRO A 128 -2.74 -14.55 -2.18
CA PRO A 128 -2.88 -15.30 -0.94
C PRO A 128 -1.79 -16.37 -0.85
N PHE A 129 -1.11 -16.45 0.28
CA PHE A 129 -0.19 -17.56 0.55
C PHE A 129 -0.79 -18.49 1.60
N THR A 130 -0.71 -19.79 1.36
CA THR A 130 -1.33 -20.81 2.19
C THR A 130 -0.31 -21.78 2.80
N GLU A 131 0.95 -21.69 2.38
CA GLU A 131 2.01 -22.62 2.76
C GLU A 131 2.56 -22.39 4.17
N GLY A 132 2.21 -21.25 4.79
CA GLY A 132 2.75 -20.87 6.10
C GLY A 132 2.20 -21.67 7.28
N GLY A 133 0.97 -22.17 7.18
CA GLY A 133 0.32 -22.85 8.30
C GLY A 133 0.34 -22.01 9.57
N GLU A 134 0.81 -22.60 10.67
CA GLU A 134 0.94 -21.93 11.97
C GLU A 134 2.02 -20.83 12.00
N ARG A 135 2.89 -20.75 10.98
CA ARG A 135 3.93 -19.75 10.88
C ARG A 135 3.55 -18.56 9.95
N ALA A 136 2.29 -18.46 9.56
CA ALA A 136 1.84 -17.43 8.63
C ALA A 136 2.11 -16.00 9.13
N ASP A 137 2.00 -15.76 10.42
CA ASP A 137 2.29 -14.48 11.06
C ASP A 137 3.79 -14.13 11.03
N GLU A 138 4.66 -15.11 11.29
CA GLU A 138 6.11 -14.95 11.21
C GLU A 138 6.55 -14.63 9.77
N ILE A 139 6.01 -15.35 8.79
CA ILE A 139 6.28 -15.13 7.36
C ILE A 139 5.80 -13.74 6.94
N ALA A 140 4.60 -13.34 7.36
CA ALA A 140 4.07 -12.00 7.05
C ALA A 140 4.93 -10.88 7.66
N GLY A 141 5.39 -11.06 8.90
CA GLY A 141 6.32 -10.14 9.55
C GLY A 141 7.65 -10.05 8.81
N GLY A 142 8.22 -11.18 8.43
CA GLY A 142 9.45 -11.27 7.63
C GLY A 142 9.29 -10.59 6.26
N TYR A 143 8.15 -10.78 5.61
CA TYR A 143 7.82 -10.12 4.33
C TYR A 143 7.83 -8.58 4.46
N VAL A 144 7.14 -8.04 5.47
CA VAL A 144 7.14 -6.59 5.71
C VAL A 144 8.54 -6.07 5.97
N GLN A 145 9.36 -6.82 6.74
CA GLN A 145 10.74 -6.43 7.00
C GLN A 145 11.58 -6.43 5.71
N THR A 146 11.45 -7.47 4.88
CA THR A 146 12.13 -7.57 3.59
C THR A 146 11.76 -6.41 2.67
N LEU A 147 10.49 -6.04 2.60
CA LEU A 147 10.05 -4.87 1.83
C LEU A 147 10.69 -3.57 2.35
N ARG A 148 10.74 -3.38 3.66
CA ARG A 148 11.36 -2.19 4.25
C ARG A 148 12.85 -2.07 3.89
N ASP A 149 13.56 -3.19 3.84
CA ASP A 149 14.97 -3.22 3.47
C ASP A 149 15.16 -2.95 1.97
N ILE A 150 14.26 -3.46 1.11
CA ILE A 150 14.20 -3.11 -0.31
C ILE A 150 13.99 -1.60 -0.49
N PHE A 151 13.01 -1.00 0.20
CA PHE A 151 12.70 0.43 0.07
C PHE A 151 13.89 1.32 0.46
N ARG A 152 14.60 0.97 1.53
CA ARG A 152 15.81 1.68 1.97
C ARG A 152 16.96 1.50 1.00
N THR A 153 17.19 0.28 0.53
CA THR A 153 18.26 -0.03 -0.42
C THR A 153 18.08 0.71 -1.74
N LEU A 154 16.85 0.86 -2.20
CA LEU A 154 16.51 1.60 -3.40
C LEU A 154 16.45 3.13 -3.19
N ASP A 155 16.55 3.59 -1.94
CA ASP A 155 16.42 5.00 -1.56
C ASP A 155 15.08 5.64 -2.03
N ILE A 156 14.00 4.86 -1.95
CA ILE A 156 12.66 5.33 -2.32
C ILE A 156 11.81 5.70 -1.12
N SER A 157 12.15 5.22 0.08
CA SER A 157 11.48 5.52 1.34
C SER A 157 12.39 5.25 2.53
N GLU A 158 12.23 6.06 3.59
CA GLU A 158 12.85 5.76 4.90
C GLU A 158 12.27 4.50 5.55
N ALA A 159 11.14 4.02 5.06
CA ALA A 159 10.42 2.83 5.52
C ALA A 159 10.14 2.83 7.03
N ARG A 160 9.79 3.99 7.60
CA ARG A 160 9.46 4.17 9.02
C ARG A 160 7.96 4.07 9.22
N MET A 161 7.51 3.01 9.89
CA MET A 161 6.09 2.78 10.17
C MET A 161 5.53 3.87 11.09
N GLU A 162 6.29 4.29 12.11
CA GLU A 162 5.92 5.34 13.06
C GLU A 162 5.72 6.72 12.42
N ARG A 163 6.27 6.93 11.23
CA ARG A 163 6.08 8.15 10.40
C ARG A 163 5.01 7.98 9.34
N GLY A 164 4.39 6.79 9.24
CA GLY A 164 3.41 6.48 8.22
C GLY A 164 4.00 6.33 6.81
N ASN A 165 5.32 6.10 6.67
CA ASN A 165 5.94 5.85 5.37
C ASN A 165 5.57 4.47 4.81
N VAL A 166 5.24 3.52 5.66
CA VAL A 166 4.81 2.16 5.31
C VAL A 166 3.63 1.77 6.17
N ARG A 167 2.61 1.19 5.57
CA ARG A 167 1.49 0.52 6.24
C ARG A 167 1.31 -0.86 5.65
N ALA A 168 0.81 -1.78 6.45
CA ALA A 168 0.46 -3.11 6.00
C ALA A 168 -0.96 -3.44 6.47
N ASP A 169 -1.84 -3.73 5.53
CA ASP A 169 -3.18 -4.23 5.81
C ASP A 169 -3.16 -5.75 5.63
N VAL A 170 -3.65 -6.48 6.64
CA VAL A 170 -3.59 -7.94 6.67
C VAL A 170 -4.98 -8.52 6.40
N ASN A 171 -5.07 -9.34 5.36
CA ASN A 171 -6.26 -10.11 5.04
C ASN A 171 -6.07 -11.56 5.47
N VAL A 172 -6.98 -12.05 6.30
CA VAL A 172 -6.93 -13.42 6.83
C VAL A 172 -8.22 -14.17 6.49
N SER A 173 -8.06 -15.38 5.97
CA SER A 173 -9.14 -16.36 5.80
C SER A 173 -8.71 -17.68 6.40
N LEU A 174 -9.66 -18.41 6.96
CA LEU A 174 -9.42 -19.74 7.54
C LEU A 174 -10.10 -20.82 6.69
N ARG A 175 -9.53 -22.00 6.66
CA ARG A 175 -10.13 -23.22 6.08
C ARG A 175 -9.92 -24.40 7.02
N LYS A 176 -10.77 -25.39 6.94
CA LYS A 176 -10.70 -26.55 7.84
C LYS A 176 -9.59 -27.53 7.45
N SER A 177 -9.34 -27.64 6.16
CA SER A 177 -8.26 -28.47 5.58
C SER A 177 -7.69 -27.79 4.35
N GLU A 178 -6.57 -28.31 3.82
CA GLU A 178 -5.93 -27.78 2.61
C GLU A 178 -6.83 -27.91 1.37
N ASP A 179 -7.71 -28.90 1.34
CA ASP A 179 -8.61 -29.17 0.22
C ASP A 179 -9.90 -28.30 0.28
N ASP A 180 -10.17 -27.66 1.41
CA ASP A 180 -11.34 -26.82 1.57
C ASP A 180 -11.13 -25.44 0.96
N PRO A 181 -12.19 -24.79 0.44
CA PRO A 181 -12.10 -23.41 -0.01
C PRO A 181 -11.81 -22.48 1.18
N LEU A 182 -11.14 -21.35 0.91
CA LEU A 182 -10.92 -20.30 1.89
C LEU A 182 -12.27 -19.77 2.39
N GLY A 183 -12.39 -19.61 3.69
CA GLY A 183 -13.57 -19.01 4.33
C GLY A 183 -13.66 -17.49 4.15
N THR A 184 -14.55 -16.88 4.91
CA THR A 184 -14.75 -15.43 4.87
C THR A 184 -13.48 -14.68 5.20
N ARG A 185 -13.11 -13.76 4.33
CA ARG A 185 -11.97 -12.87 4.52
C ARG A 185 -12.26 -11.84 5.60
N THR A 186 -11.34 -11.73 6.55
CA THR A 186 -11.28 -10.62 7.51
C THR A 186 -10.11 -9.70 7.14
N GLU A 187 -10.25 -8.41 7.41
CA GLU A 187 -9.20 -7.43 7.17
C GLU A 187 -8.83 -6.73 8.47
N THR A 188 -7.55 -6.69 8.77
CA THR A 188 -6.99 -5.91 9.89
C THR A 188 -6.13 -4.80 9.30
N LYS A 189 -6.45 -3.55 9.65
CA LYS A 189 -5.73 -2.34 9.20
C LYS A 189 -4.82 -1.84 10.31
N ASN A 190 -3.60 -1.44 9.93
CA ASN A 190 -2.49 -0.93 10.77
C ASN A 190 -1.89 -1.97 11.70
#